data_0065cfc2a88783aa5fa0a111ee21b1dd
#
_entry.id   0065cfc2a88783aa5fa0a111ee21b1dd
#
_cell.length_a   1.000
_cell.length_b   1.000
_cell.length_c   1.000
_cell.angle_alpha   90.00
_cell.angle_beta   90.00
_cell.angle_gamma   90.00
#
_symmetry.space_group_name_H-M   'P 1'
#
loop_
_entity.id
_entity.type
_entity.pdbx_description
1 polymer ?
#
loop_
_entity_poly.entity_id
_entity_poly.type
_entity_poly.pdbx_seq_one_letter_code
_entity_poly.pdbx_strand_id
1 'polypeptide(L)'
;LDGPAIDRLLDGLTEQIVARISPLHSLALVGLPTRGVSLARRLAKRIEAVHGGTVPPLGQIDVTFHRDDLNRRLPLPHLTEIPFDATDRHLLLIDDVLYTGRTVRAALSALMDFGRPASIRLLALIDRGHRQLPIQADFVGKTVSTGLHDQVVVKFREVDGIDAVELIRAPQSGGSQ
;
A
#
# COMPACT_ATOMS: atom_id res chain seq x y z
N LEU A 1 6.58 8.90 -12.39
CA LEU A 1 7.40 7.71 -12.60
C LEU A 1 6.80 6.90 -13.73
N ASP A 2 7.63 6.27 -14.52
CA ASP A 2 7.29 5.29 -15.54
C ASP A 2 7.42 3.84 -15.01
N GLY A 3 7.04 2.85 -15.82
CA GLY A 3 7.10 1.43 -15.45
C GLY A 3 8.49 0.99 -14.97
N PRO A 4 9.57 1.24 -15.73
CA PRO A 4 10.93 0.86 -15.30
C PRO A 4 11.36 1.52 -13.98
N ALA A 5 10.91 2.73 -13.68
CA ALA A 5 11.20 3.37 -12.40
C ALA A 5 10.42 2.72 -11.25
N ILE A 6 9.16 2.31 -11.50
CA ILE A 6 8.37 1.55 -10.53
C ILE A 6 9.03 0.19 -10.25
N ASP A 7 9.47 -0.52 -11.28
CA ASP A 7 10.13 -1.82 -11.11
C ASP A 7 11.38 -1.72 -10.23
N ARG A 8 12.26 -0.71 -10.45
CA ARG A 8 13.42 -0.47 -9.57
C ARG A 8 13.02 -0.19 -8.11
N LEU A 9 11.92 0.55 -7.87
CA LEU A 9 11.42 0.75 -6.51
C LEU A 9 10.95 -0.55 -5.88
N LEU A 10 10.26 -1.40 -6.64
CA LEU A 10 9.79 -2.70 -6.16
C LEU A 10 10.93 -3.65 -5.84
N ASP A 11 11.99 -3.65 -6.65
CA ASP A 11 13.19 -4.46 -6.39
C ASP A 11 13.88 -4.02 -5.08
N GLY A 12 14.09 -2.70 -4.90
CA GLY A 12 14.66 -2.17 -3.66
C GLY A 12 13.78 -2.40 -2.42
N LEU A 13 12.44 -2.33 -2.56
CA LEU A 13 11.52 -2.67 -1.49
C LEU A 13 11.58 -4.16 -1.14
N THR A 14 11.69 -5.03 -2.15
CA THR A 14 11.81 -6.48 -1.94
C THR A 14 13.06 -6.82 -1.14
N GLU A 15 14.19 -6.24 -1.49
CA GLU A 15 15.45 -6.42 -0.75
C GLU A 15 15.31 -5.97 0.71
N GLN A 16 14.69 -4.82 0.97
CA GLN A 16 14.45 -4.32 2.31
C GLN A 16 13.52 -5.24 3.12
N ILE A 17 12.45 -5.77 2.50
CA ILE A 17 11.51 -6.69 3.14
C ILE A 17 12.24 -7.96 3.57
N VAL A 18 12.98 -8.59 2.65
CA VAL A 18 13.72 -9.82 2.91
C VAL A 18 14.78 -9.64 4.00
N ALA A 19 15.45 -8.48 4.01
CA ALA A 19 16.49 -8.18 5.00
C ALA A 19 15.95 -7.88 6.42
N ARG A 20 14.70 -7.34 6.52
CA ARG A 20 14.18 -6.80 7.79
C ARG A 20 13.04 -7.62 8.41
N ILE A 21 12.48 -8.58 7.69
CA ILE A 21 11.41 -9.45 8.19
C ILE A 21 11.96 -10.87 8.35
N SER A 22 11.98 -11.35 9.59
CA SER A 22 12.46 -12.70 9.93
C SER A 22 11.58 -13.29 11.04
N PRO A 23 11.16 -14.54 10.92
CA PRO A 23 11.40 -15.45 9.80
C PRO A 23 10.47 -15.17 8.60
N LEU A 24 11.00 -15.25 7.40
CA LEU A 24 10.25 -14.89 6.19
C LEU A 24 9.08 -15.86 5.88
N HIS A 25 9.14 -17.11 6.33
CA HIS A 25 8.05 -18.08 6.15
C HIS A 25 6.78 -17.70 6.92
N SER A 26 6.87 -16.85 7.93
CA SER A 26 5.71 -16.32 8.67
C SER A 26 5.14 -15.04 8.06
N LEU A 27 5.77 -14.49 7.01
CA LEU A 27 5.29 -13.29 6.33
C LEU A 27 4.00 -13.58 5.57
N ALA A 28 3.01 -12.69 5.71
CA ALA A 28 1.84 -12.63 4.86
C ALA A 28 1.62 -11.17 4.40
N LEU A 29 1.14 -11.02 3.18
CA LEU A 29 0.92 -9.72 2.56
C LEU A 29 -0.57 -9.39 2.56
N VAL A 30 -0.93 -8.15 2.90
CA VAL A 30 -2.32 -7.66 2.86
C VAL A 30 -2.36 -6.36 2.07
N GLY A 31 -2.99 -6.41 0.90
CA GLY A 31 -3.14 -5.24 0.04
C GLY A 31 -4.40 -4.45 0.33
N LEU A 32 -4.32 -3.13 0.30
CA LEU A 32 -5.48 -2.24 0.30
C LEU A 32 -6.02 -2.08 -1.12
N PRO A 33 -7.31 -2.29 -1.36
CA PRO A 33 -7.89 -2.12 -2.69
C PRO A 33 -7.80 -0.68 -3.21
N THR A 34 -7.63 -0.50 -4.50
CA THR A 34 -7.49 -1.52 -5.56
C THR A 34 -6.01 -1.77 -5.87
N ARG A 35 -5.20 -0.73 -5.85
CA ARG A 35 -3.81 -0.75 -6.34
C ARG A 35 -2.83 -1.34 -5.34
N GLY A 36 -3.11 -1.22 -4.03
CA GLY A 36 -2.34 -1.92 -3.00
C GLY A 36 -2.37 -3.44 -3.15
N VAL A 37 -3.49 -4.00 -3.64
CA VAL A 37 -3.57 -5.45 -3.95
C VAL A 37 -2.69 -5.83 -5.13
N SER A 38 -2.69 -5.03 -6.21
CA SER A 38 -1.79 -5.25 -7.36
C SER A 38 -0.33 -5.14 -6.95
N LEU A 39 0.00 -4.15 -6.12
CA LEU A 39 1.33 -3.96 -5.55
C LEU A 39 1.76 -5.17 -4.71
N ALA A 40 0.88 -5.68 -3.85
CA ALA A 40 1.13 -6.84 -3.02
C ALA A 40 1.43 -8.10 -3.87
N ARG A 41 0.68 -8.31 -4.94
CA ARG A 41 0.92 -9.42 -5.89
C ARG A 41 2.28 -9.31 -6.58
N ARG A 42 2.67 -8.11 -6.99
CA ARG A 42 3.99 -7.86 -7.61
C ARG A 42 5.14 -8.12 -6.63
N LEU A 43 4.99 -7.68 -5.37
CA LEU A 43 5.97 -7.93 -4.31
C LEU A 43 6.06 -9.41 -3.94
N ALA A 44 4.92 -10.12 -3.84
CA ALA A 44 4.90 -11.56 -3.54
C ALA A 44 5.73 -12.36 -4.55
N LYS A 45 5.57 -12.10 -5.85
CA LYS A 45 6.35 -12.75 -6.92
C LYS A 45 7.85 -12.43 -6.83
N ARG A 46 8.21 -11.19 -6.47
CA ARG A 46 9.62 -10.80 -6.31
C ARG A 46 10.26 -11.45 -5.09
N ILE A 47 9.53 -11.51 -3.97
CA ILE A 47 10.00 -12.17 -2.75
C ILE A 47 10.25 -13.67 -3.03
N GLU A 48 9.32 -14.34 -3.72
CA GLU A 48 9.49 -15.73 -4.15
C GLU A 48 10.75 -15.91 -5.01
N ALA A 49 10.94 -15.06 -6.00
CA ALA A 49 12.07 -15.14 -6.92
C ALA A 49 13.44 -14.95 -6.21
N VAL A 50 13.49 -14.04 -5.22
CA VAL A 50 14.74 -13.75 -4.49
C VAL A 50 15.04 -14.80 -3.42
N HIS A 51 14.01 -15.33 -2.75
CA HIS A 51 14.19 -16.23 -1.60
C HIS A 51 14.12 -17.70 -1.97
N GLY A 52 13.66 -18.05 -3.17
CA GLY A 52 13.59 -19.45 -3.66
C GLY A 52 12.63 -20.34 -2.88
N GLY A 53 11.64 -19.74 -2.22
CA GLY A 53 10.71 -20.42 -1.32
C GLY A 53 9.26 -20.33 -1.77
N THR A 54 8.37 -20.51 -0.80
CA THR A 54 6.94 -20.38 -1.01
C THR A 54 6.53 -18.92 -1.17
N VAL A 55 5.60 -18.63 -2.08
CA VAL A 55 4.96 -17.32 -2.22
C VAL A 55 4.29 -16.96 -0.89
N PRO A 56 4.55 -15.78 -0.31
CA PRO A 56 3.85 -15.34 0.89
C PRO A 56 2.34 -15.34 0.68
N PRO A 57 1.53 -15.85 1.65
CA PRO A 57 0.08 -15.75 1.57
C PRO A 57 -0.37 -14.31 1.35
N LEU A 58 -1.41 -14.14 0.54
CA LEU A 58 -1.87 -12.83 0.13
C LEU A 58 -3.35 -12.66 0.47
N GLY A 59 -3.65 -11.58 1.18
CA GLY A 59 -5.01 -11.15 1.50
C GLY A 59 -5.28 -9.73 0.98
N GLN A 60 -6.53 -9.33 1.08
CA GLN A 60 -6.99 -7.97 0.82
C GLN A 60 -8.00 -7.54 1.88
N ILE A 61 -7.95 -6.26 2.25
CA ILE A 61 -8.87 -5.71 3.24
C ILE A 61 -9.49 -4.42 2.73
N ASP A 62 -10.82 -4.43 2.59
CA ASP A 62 -11.55 -3.26 2.11
C ASP A 62 -11.90 -2.33 3.27
N VAL A 63 -11.51 -1.09 3.11
CA VAL A 63 -11.80 0.01 4.04
C VAL A 63 -12.46 1.18 3.31
N THR A 64 -13.18 0.90 2.24
CA THR A 64 -13.81 1.89 1.35
C THR A 64 -14.61 2.94 2.09
N PHE A 65 -15.37 2.55 3.13
CA PHE A 65 -16.17 3.46 3.94
C PHE A 65 -15.38 4.37 4.89
N HIS A 66 -14.08 4.18 5.00
CA HIS A 66 -13.19 4.92 5.90
C HIS A 66 -12.21 5.84 5.16
N ARG A 67 -12.38 6.00 3.85
CA ARG A 67 -11.50 6.86 3.03
C ARG A 67 -11.99 8.31 3.05
N ASP A 68 -11.04 9.24 3.05
CA ASP A 68 -11.31 10.69 3.11
C ASP A 68 -11.76 11.29 1.78
N ASP A 69 -11.75 10.52 0.69
CA ASP A 69 -12.03 10.94 -0.68
C ASP A 69 -13.48 10.65 -1.16
N LEU A 70 -14.42 10.43 -0.22
CA LEU A 70 -15.83 10.10 -0.48
C LEU A 70 -16.64 11.16 -1.24
N ASN A 71 -16.03 12.26 -1.66
CA ASN A 71 -16.73 13.37 -2.33
C ASN A 71 -17.11 13.11 -3.80
N ARG A 72 -16.78 11.94 -4.37
CA ARG A 72 -17.12 11.61 -5.77
C ARG A 72 -17.49 10.15 -5.94
N ARG A 73 -18.81 9.85 -5.96
CA ARG A 73 -19.43 8.53 -6.15
C ARG A 73 -18.94 7.49 -5.14
N LEU A 74 -19.85 6.93 -4.38
CA LEU A 74 -19.57 5.78 -3.51
C LEU A 74 -18.93 4.68 -4.35
N PRO A 75 -17.63 4.37 -4.15
CA PRO A 75 -17.03 3.25 -4.85
C PRO A 75 -17.74 1.97 -4.42
N LEU A 76 -17.87 1.02 -5.34
CA LEU A 76 -18.39 -0.30 -4.99
C LEU A 76 -17.44 -0.93 -3.95
N PRO A 77 -17.98 -1.44 -2.82
CA PRO A 77 -17.15 -2.09 -1.83
C PRO A 77 -16.47 -3.31 -2.44
N HIS A 78 -15.19 -3.47 -2.14
CA HIS A 78 -14.44 -4.68 -2.46
C HIS A 78 -14.65 -5.71 -1.36
N LEU A 79 -14.46 -6.97 -1.68
CA LEU A 79 -14.54 -8.03 -0.68
C LEU A 79 -13.27 -8.01 0.20
N THR A 80 -13.45 -7.97 1.53
CA THR A 80 -12.37 -8.31 2.45
C THR A 80 -12.15 -9.81 2.39
N GLU A 81 -10.93 -10.24 2.12
CA GLU A 81 -10.55 -11.64 1.97
C GLU A 81 -9.15 -11.86 2.57
N ILE A 82 -9.11 -12.55 3.70
CA ILE A 82 -7.87 -12.96 4.38
C ILE A 82 -7.88 -14.50 4.44
N PRO A 83 -7.36 -15.19 3.40
CA PRO A 83 -7.48 -16.66 3.26
C PRO A 83 -6.46 -17.43 4.11
N PHE A 84 -5.99 -16.85 5.20
CA PHE A 84 -5.04 -17.44 6.13
C PHE A 84 -5.32 -16.97 7.56
N ASP A 85 -4.88 -17.75 8.55
CA ASP A 85 -4.86 -17.31 9.94
C ASP A 85 -3.76 -16.26 10.12
N ALA A 86 -4.14 -15.09 10.63
CA ALA A 86 -3.20 -14.00 10.89
C ALA A 86 -2.41 -14.18 12.20
N THR A 87 -2.82 -15.12 13.05
CA THR A 87 -2.21 -15.36 14.36
C THR A 87 -0.74 -15.74 14.20
N ASP A 88 0.13 -15.11 14.99
CA ASP A 88 1.58 -15.29 15.02
C ASP A 88 2.32 -15.00 13.70
N ARG A 89 1.64 -14.41 12.70
CA ARG A 89 2.28 -14.00 11.44
C ARG A 89 2.84 -12.59 11.52
N HIS A 90 3.86 -12.35 10.70
CA HIS A 90 4.28 -11.00 10.34
C HIS A 90 3.44 -10.53 9.16
N LEU A 91 2.56 -9.57 9.39
CA LEU A 91 1.74 -8.98 8.33
C LEU A 91 2.44 -7.76 7.73
N LEU A 92 2.47 -7.69 6.40
CA LEU A 92 2.86 -6.49 5.67
C LEU A 92 1.62 -5.89 5.02
N LEU A 93 1.11 -4.81 5.61
CA LEU A 93 0.02 -4.01 5.06
C LEU A 93 0.57 -3.14 3.94
N ILE A 94 -0.06 -3.17 2.77
CA ILE A 94 0.48 -2.59 1.54
C ILE A 94 -0.53 -1.60 0.95
N ASP A 95 -0.11 -0.36 0.80
CA ASP A 95 -0.86 0.72 0.16
C ASP A 95 -0.05 1.33 -1.00
N ASP A 96 -0.73 1.86 -1.98
CA ASP A 96 -0.07 2.53 -3.10
C ASP A 96 0.35 3.96 -2.72
N VAL A 97 -0.50 4.72 -2.03
CA VAL A 97 -0.22 6.11 -1.62
C VAL A 97 -0.56 6.34 -0.15
N LEU A 98 0.45 6.59 0.66
CA LEU A 98 0.25 7.00 2.05
C LEU A 98 0.07 8.52 2.13
N TYR A 99 -1.10 8.95 2.64
CA TYR A 99 -1.50 10.35 2.81
C TYR A 99 -1.79 10.66 4.28
N THR A 100 -3.05 10.81 4.68
CA THR A 100 -3.45 11.20 6.04
C THR A 100 -3.21 10.11 7.09
N GLY A 101 -3.18 8.84 6.67
CA GLY A 101 -3.10 7.66 7.53
C GLY A 101 -4.46 7.08 7.93
N ARG A 102 -5.60 7.71 7.54
CA ARG A 102 -6.95 7.26 7.95
C ARG A 102 -7.28 5.88 7.39
N THR A 103 -6.97 5.63 6.11
CA THR A 103 -7.14 4.32 5.46
C THR A 103 -6.37 3.23 6.21
N VAL A 104 -5.11 3.50 6.54
CA VAL A 104 -4.25 2.57 7.28
C VAL A 104 -4.80 2.30 8.67
N ARG A 105 -5.26 3.32 9.41
CA ARG A 105 -5.89 3.14 10.72
C ARG A 105 -7.09 2.19 10.65
N ALA A 106 -7.96 2.40 9.65
CA ALA A 106 -9.14 1.55 9.46
C ALA A 106 -8.74 0.10 9.16
N ALA A 107 -7.73 -0.09 8.30
CA ALA A 107 -7.21 -1.42 7.97
C ALA A 107 -6.60 -2.12 9.20
N LEU A 108 -5.83 -1.40 10.02
CA LEU A 108 -5.28 -1.95 11.26
C LEU A 108 -6.38 -2.42 12.21
N SER A 109 -7.46 -1.63 12.34
CA SER A 109 -8.61 -2.00 13.16
C SER A 109 -9.29 -3.28 12.65
N ALA A 110 -9.56 -3.34 11.35
CA ALA A 110 -10.23 -4.49 10.74
C ALA A 110 -9.36 -5.77 10.71
N LEU A 111 -8.03 -5.65 10.64
CA LEU A 111 -7.12 -6.79 10.68
C LEU A 111 -7.17 -7.56 12.01
N MET A 112 -7.54 -6.90 13.11
CA MET A 112 -7.63 -7.55 14.43
C MET A 112 -8.74 -8.59 14.51
N ASP A 113 -9.72 -8.56 13.61
CA ASP A 113 -10.80 -9.54 13.55
C ASP A 113 -10.33 -10.89 12.94
N PHE A 114 -9.16 -10.92 12.29
CA PHE A 114 -8.61 -12.08 11.60
C PHE A 114 -7.52 -12.83 12.39
N GLY A 115 -7.30 -12.48 13.64
CA GLY A 115 -6.34 -13.13 14.52
C GLY A 115 -5.45 -12.14 15.26
N ARG A 116 -4.42 -12.67 15.91
CA ARG A 116 -3.44 -11.88 16.67
C ARG A 116 -2.07 -11.97 16.01
N PRO A 117 -1.75 -11.09 15.04
CA PRO A 117 -0.46 -11.12 14.37
C PRO A 117 0.70 -10.82 15.32
N ALA A 118 1.85 -11.42 15.08
CA ALA A 118 3.09 -11.15 15.81
C ALA A 118 3.57 -9.71 15.56
N SER A 119 3.38 -9.20 14.34
CA SER A 119 3.61 -7.80 14.01
C SER A 119 2.82 -7.39 12.77
N ILE A 120 2.52 -6.10 12.67
CA ILE A 120 2.01 -5.49 11.44
C ILE A 120 3.00 -4.38 11.06
N ARG A 121 3.50 -4.42 9.84
CA ARG A 121 4.32 -3.37 9.23
C ARG A 121 3.60 -2.76 8.05
N LEU A 122 3.89 -1.51 7.76
CA LEU A 122 3.27 -0.76 6.68
C LEU A 122 4.28 -0.53 5.55
N LEU A 123 3.84 -0.83 4.32
CA LEU A 123 4.53 -0.46 3.10
C LEU A 123 3.68 0.50 2.29
N ALA A 124 4.29 1.60 1.82
CA ALA A 124 3.70 2.51 0.85
C ALA A 124 4.62 2.64 -0.36
N LEU A 125 4.07 2.50 -1.57
CA LEU A 125 4.86 2.77 -2.77
C LEU A 125 5.24 4.24 -2.83
N ILE A 126 4.27 5.13 -2.56
CA ILE A 126 4.48 6.58 -2.49
C ILE A 126 4.06 7.10 -1.13
N ASP A 127 4.95 7.82 -0.47
CA ASP A 127 4.63 8.64 0.69
C ASP A 127 4.56 10.11 0.26
N ARG A 128 3.36 10.72 0.34
CA ARG A 128 3.14 12.11 -0.05
C ARG A 128 3.11 13.10 1.12
N GLY A 129 3.34 12.65 2.34
CA GLY A 129 3.26 13.48 3.54
C GLY A 129 1.82 13.78 3.99
N HIS A 130 1.64 14.90 4.70
CA HIS A 130 0.36 15.44 5.19
C HIS A 130 -0.39 14.51 6.13
N ARG A 131 0.32 13.83 7.04
CA ARG A 131 -0.30 12.96 8.06
C ARG A 131 -1.24 13.75 8.97
N GLN A 132 -2.37 13.14 9.29
CA GLN A 132 -3.31 13.59 10.32
C GLN A 132 -3.34 12.64 11.53
N LEU A 133 -2.71 11.49 11.40
CA LEU A 133 -2.57 10.46 12.44
C LEU A 133 -1.10 10.09 12.59
N PRO A 134 -0.67 9.61 13.78
CA PRO A 134 0.73 9.21 14.05
C PRO A 134 1.05 7.85 13.38
N ILE A 135 0.93 7.80 12.05
CA ILE A 135 1.17 6.62 11.22
C ILE A 135 2.35 6.90 10.30
N GLN A 136 3.32 5.99 10.33
CA GLN A 136 4.49 6.02 9.46
C GLN A 136 4.68 4.67 8.81
N ALA A 137 5.08 4.65 7.54
CA ALA A 137 5.42 3.42 6.86
C ALA A 137 6.82 2.93 7.23
N ASP A 138 6.95 1.60 7.43
CA ASP A 138 8.23 0.92 7.66
C ASP A 138 9.06 0.82 6.38
N PHE A 139 8.35 0.73 5.25
CA PHE A 139 8.94 0.62 3.93
C PHE A 139 8.30 1.66 3.01
N VAL A 140 9.11 2.49 2.39
CA VAL A 140 8.67 3.55 1.48
C VAL A 140 9.43 3.42 0.17
N GLY A 141 8.70 3.27 -0.95
CA GLY A 141 9.30 3.25 -2.26
C GLY A 141 9.87 4.62 -2.64
N LYS A 142 9.05 5.66 -2.53
CA LYS A 142 9.48 7.04 -2.79
C LYS A 142 8.66 8.05 -1.98
N THR A 143 9.36 8.99 -1.36
CA THR A 143 8.72 10.18 -0.78
C THR A 143 8.60 11.27 -1.84
N VAL A 144 7.42 11.91 -1.91
CA VAL A 144 7.11 12.96 -2.87
C VAL A 144 6.57 14.18 -2.13
N SER A 145 7.23 15.32 -2.29
CA SER A 145 6.72 16.59 -1.75
C SER A 145 5.54 17.09 -2.58
N THR A 146 4.39 17.28 -1.92
CA THR A 146 3.15 17.72 -2.55
C THR A 146 2.52 18.87 -1.78
N GLY A 147 1.69 19.65 -2.46
CA GLY A 147 0.73 20.55 -1.80
C GLY A 147 -0.44 19.74 -1.21
N LEU A 148 -1.16 20.35 -0.29
CA LEU A 148 -2.29 19.70 0.39
C LEU A 148 -3.37 19.23 -0.59
N HIS A 149 -3.63 20.03 -1.63
CA HIS A 149 -4.66 19.79 -2.64
C HIS A 149 -4.16 19.05 -3.90
N ASP A 150 -2.85 18.79 -3.99
CA ASP A 150 -2.29 17.98 -5.08
C ASP A 150 -2.80 16.54 -4.96
N GLN A 151 -2.78 15.81 -6.05
CA GLN A 151 -3.12 14.38 -6.07
C GLN A 151 -1.93 13.57 -6.57
N VAL A 152 -1.68 12.44 -5.93
CA VAL A 152 -0.76 11.42 -6.42
C VAL A 152 -1.60 10.25 -6.89
N VAL A 153 -1.43 9.87 -8.15
CA VAL A 153 -2.17 8.76 -8.77
C VAL A 153 -1.18 7.68 -9.18
N VAL A 154 -1.30 6.51 -8.57
CA VAL A 154 -0.57 5.31 -8.99
C VAL A 154 -1.44 4.55 -9.98
N LYS A 155 -0.84 4.07 -11.05
CA LYS A 155 -1.46 3.24 -12.07
C LYS A 155 -0.66 1.96 -12.24
N PHE A 156 -1.36 0.84 -12.34
CA PHE A 156 -0.76 -0.45 -12.63
C PHE A 156 -1.41 -1.07 -13.87
N ARG A 157 -0.59 -1.69 -14.71
CA ARG A 157 -1.03 -2.27 -15.99
C ARG A 157 -2.21 -3.22 -15.83
N GLU A 158 -2.27 -3.97 -14.74
CA GLU A 158 -3.34 -4.94 -14.46
C GLU A 158 -4.72 -4.28 -14.23
N VAL A 159 -4.73 -3.01 -13.85
CA VAL A 159 -5.94 -2.24 -13.50
C VAL A 159 -6.18 -1.11 -14.50
N ASP A 160 -5.10 -0.42 -14.86
CA ASP A 160 -5.14 0.87 -15.56
C ASP A 160 -4.58 0.79 -17.01
N GLY A 161 -4.09 -0.39 -17.42
CA GLY A 161 -3.47 -0.63 -18.73
C GLY A 161 -2.05 -0.07 -18.88
N ILE A 162 -1.55 0.66 -17.89
CA ILE A 162 -0.24 1.30 -17.90
C ILE A 162 0.36 1.29 -16.49
N ASP A 163 1.69 1.26 -16.40
CA ASP A 163 2.42 1.47 -15.15
C ASP A 163 2.90 2.92 -15.09
N ALA A 164 2.37 3.69 -14.16
CA ALA A 164 2.74 5.09 -13.96
C ALA A 164 2.50 5.57 -12.51
N VAL A 165 3.27 6.56 -12.08
CA VAL A 165 2.92 7.41 -10.93
C VAL A 165 2.92 8.85 -11.40
N GLU A 166 1.78 9.49 -11.26
CA GLU A 166 1.53 10.86 -11.70
C GLU A 166 1.28 11.78 -10.50
N LEU A 167 1.82 12.98 -10.56
CA LEU A 167 1.51 14.07 -9.65
C LEU A 167 0.65 15.09 -10.39
N ILE A 168 -0.59 15.24 -9.95
CA ILE A 168 -1.54 16.21 -10.48
C ILE A 168 -1.54 17.39 -9.53
N ARG A 169 -1.04 18.53 -9.99
CA ARG A 169 -1.02 19.78 -9.22
C ARG A 169 -2.41 20.40 -9.18
N ALA A 170 -2.83 20.82 -7.99
CA ALA A 170 -4.03 21.64 -7.88
C ALA A 170 -3.83 22.97 -8.62
N PRO A 171 -4.89 23.53 -9.24
CA PRO A 171 -4.84 24.88 -9.76
C PRO A 171 -4.40 25.84 -8.66
N GLN A 172 -3.38 26.65 -8.95
CA GLN A 172 -3.03 27.74 -8.04
C GLN A 172 -4.24 28.67 -8.00
N SER A 173 -4.88 28.78 -6.83
CA SER A 173 -5.86 29.84 -6.61
C SER A 173 -5.10 31.15 -6.75
N GLY A 174 -5.29 31.83 -7.90
CA GLY A 174 -4.72 33.14 -8.16
C GLY A 174 -5.12 34.06 -7.01
N GLY A 175 -4.14 34.54 -6.27
CA GLY A 175 -4.37 35.58 -5.29
C GLY A 175 -4.93 36.81 -6.01
N SER A 176 -6.23 37.03 -5.87
CA SER A 176 -6.81 38.33 -6.12
C SER A 176 -6.38 39.20 -4.95
N GLN A 177 -5.55 40.17 -5.26
CA GLN A 177 -5.26 41.31 -4.40
C GLN A 177 -6.53 42.12 -4.12
#